data_a6406aff93773ff1768afd838281a4b9
#
_entry.id   a6406aff93773ff1768afd838281a4b9
#
_cell.length_a   1.000
_cell.length_b   1.000
_cell.length_c   1.000
_cell.angle_alpha   90.00
_cell.angle_beta   90.00
_cell.angle_gamma   90.00
#
_symmetry.space_group_name_H-M   'P 1'
#
loop_
_entity.id
_entity.type
_entity.pdbx_description
1 polymer ?
#
loop_
_entity_poly.entity_id
_entity_poly.type
_entity_poly.pdbx_seq_one_letter_code
_entity_poly.pdbx_strand_id
1 'polypeptide(L)'
;IKMSDHEMINLDEMGSLKSSMETLQETLLNNHRIDPNLYIEYDVKRGLRDSAGKGVLTGLTEISDVNAYDLVNGRKIPAEGSLYYQGYNIYDLVNGLEGHKFGFEETIYLLLFGQLPSEKELEMFKEVMAQFETLSGRFVRDVVMKASNADIMNSMQRCILTLYTYDSRPEDISAENVLRQSIELIAKLPLIAVYSYHSYRHFRRDETLFIRNPQKGLSLAENILLMLRPDSTYTELEAKVLDIALMLHAEHGGGNNSTFTTHVVTSSGTDTYSSVAASIGSLKGPRHGGANLKVQDMFADIKTHVKNWTDEAEVEAYLCKILNKEAFDHSGLIYGMGHAVYTLSDPREVILKKFARKLAQEKGMMEEFALYELVERLGSRLVMEQRKMFKNVCANVDFYSGFVYTMLGIPKELFTPIFAIARIPGWSAHRLEEILNAGKIIRPAYKYVGHHKEFVVMPDRDPCMEYPCMDEENDKNGD
;
A
#
# COMPACT_ATOMS: atom_id res chain seq x y z
N ILE A 1 28.90 22.33 5.42
CA ILE A 1 29.78 21.19 5.04
C ILE A 1 28.92 20.28 4.21
N LYS A 2 29.09 20.32 2.86
CA LYS A 2 28.51 19.31 1.98
C LYS A 2 29.15 18.00 2.37
N MET A 3 28.42 17.11 3.03
CA MET A 3 28.82 15.73 3.18
C MET A 3 28.82 15.14 1.76
N SER A 4 29.97 14.73 1.29
CA SER A 4 30.09 13.95 0.06
C SER A 4 29.20 12.71 0.21
N ASP A 5 28.26 12.57 -0.70
CA ASP A 5 27.48 11.34 -0.83
C ASP A 5 28.48 10.19 -0.92
N HIS A 6 28.26 9.15 -0.12
CA HIS A 6 29.06 7.92 -0.20
C HIS A 6 29.06 7.47 -1.65
N GLU A 7 30.25 7.33 -2.19
CA GLU A 7 30.54 6.83 -3.52
C GLU A 7 29.85 5.48 -3.74
N MET A 8 28.62 5.52 -4.18
CA MET A 8 28.10 4.40 -4.96
C MET A 8 28.88 4.41 -6.26
N ILE A 9 29.49 3.29 -6.61
CA ILE A 9 30.22 3.13 -7.85
C ILE A 9 29.36 3.64 -9.00
N ASN A 10 29.77 4.76 -9.61
CA ASN A 10 29.12 5.27 -10.79
C ASN A 10 29.57 4.43 -11.98
N LEU A 11 28.75 3.46 -12.39
CA LEU A 11 29.04 2.55 -13.49
C LEU A 11 29.32 3.29 -14.81
N ASP A 12 28.75 4.50 -14.99
CA ASP A 12 28.96 5.30 -16.19
C ASP A 12 30.36 5.92 -16.30
N GLU A 13 31.07 6.03 -15.17
CA GLU A 13 32.46 6.57 -15.13
C GLU A 13 33.52 5.47 -15.31
N MET A 14 33.17 4.19 -15.25
CA MET A 14 34.06 3.06 -15.38
C MET A 14 33.78 2.27 -16.67
N GLY A 15 34.32 2.74 -17.81
CA GLY A 15 34.02 2.17 -19.13
C GLY A 15 34.19 0.64 -19.26
N SER A 16 35.21 0.05 -18.62
CA SER A 16 35.43 -1.42 -18.63
C SER A 16 34.37 -2.16 -17.81
N LEU A 17 33.93 -1.59 -16.68
CA LEU A 17 32.88 -2.16 -15.85
C LEU A 17 31.51 -2.09 -16.54
N LYS A 18 31.27 -0.99 -17.27
CA LYS A 18 30.03 -0.84 -18.05
C LYS A 18 29.91 -1.94 -19.11
N SER A 19 30.95 -2.18 -19.90
CA SER A 19 30.95 -3.25 -20.91
C SER A 19 30.75 -4.63 -20.30
N SER A 20 31.39 -4.90 -19.14
CA SER A 20 31.19 -6.17 -18.43
C SER A 20 29.74 -6.31 -17.92
N MET A 21 29.13 -5.23 -17.42
CA MET A 21 27.74 -5.24 -16.98
C MET A 21 26.76 -5.44 -18.14
N GLU A 22 27.03 -4.85 -19.31
CA GLU A 22 26.22 -5.05 -20.52
C GLU A 22 26.25 -6.54 -20.96
N THR A 23 27.42 -7.17 -20.98
CA THR A 23 27.56 -8.61 -21.29
C THR A 23 26.79 -9.47 -20.28
N LEU A 24 26.93 -9.19 -18.98
CA LEU A 24 26.20 -9.92 -17.94
C LEU A 24 24.69 -9.72 -18.05
N GLN A 25 24.24 -8.52 -18.42
CA GLN A 25 22.83 -8.23 -18.65
C GLN A 25 22.27 -8.99 -19.86
N GLU A 26 22.99 -9.06 -20.98
CA GLU A 26 22.61 -9.86 -22.14
C GLU A 26 22.49 -11.34 -21.77
N THR A 27 23.49 -11.88 -21.06
CA THR A 27 23.46 -13.26 -20.57
C THR A 27 22.24 -13.52 -19.68
N LEU A 28 21.93 -12.61 -18.75
CA LEU A 28 20.75 -12.70 -17.90
C LEU A 28 19.46 -12.74 -18.72
N LEU A 29 19.29 -11.81 -19.67
CA LEU A 29 18.07 -11.69 -20.47
C LEU A 29 17.84 -12.87 -21.39
N ASN A 30 18.91 -13.50 -21.89
CA ASN A 30 18.84 -14.67 -22.75
C ASN A 30 18.45 -15.96 -21.98
N ASN A 31 18.91 -16.08 -20.71
CA ASN A 31 18.77 -17.34 -19.97
C ASN A 31 17.59 -17.37 -18.96
N HIS A 32 16.90 -16.25 -18.71
CA HIS A 32 15.88 -16.20 -17.66
C HIS A 32 14.46 -15.86 -18.16
N ARG A 33 14.14 -16.21 -19.40
CA ARG A 33 12.78 -16.03 -19.95
C ARG A 33 12.03 -17.35 -19.89
N ILE A 34 10.90 -17.34 -19.16
CA ILE A 34 9.95 -18.45 -19.15
C ILE A 34 8.90 -18.18 -20.24
N ASP A 35 8.66 -19.17 -21.11
CA ASP A 35 7.61 -19.08 -22.12
C ASP A 35 6.24 -18.87 -21.42
N PRO A 36 5.52 -17.79 -21.77
CA PRO A 36 4.19 -17.53 -21.21
C PRO A 36 3.17 -18.67 -21.41
N ASN A 37 3.32 -19.49 -22.44
CA ASN A 37 2.44 -20.62 -22.71
C ASN A 37 2.52 -21.70 -21.64
N LEU A 38 3.69 -21.88 -20.99
CA LEU A 38 3.87 -22.85 -19.90
C LEU A 38 2.98 -22.53 -18.68
N TYR A 39 2.64 -21.25 -18.45
CA TYR A 39 1.69 -20.92 -17.38
C TYR A 39 0.27 -21.45 -17.65
N ILE A 40 -0.10 -21.57 -18.92
CA ILE A 40 -1.39 -22.14 -19.35
C ILE A 40 -1.31 -23.66 -19.30
N GLU A 41 -0.24 -24.24 -19.85
CA GLU A 41 -0.01 -25.68 -19.91
C GLU A 41 -0.01 -26.33 -18.52
N TYR A 42 0.70 -25.73 -17.55
CA TYR A 42 0.77 -26.22 -16.17
C TYR A 42 -0.32 -25.65 -15.25
N ASP A 43 -1.34 -24.96 -15.79
CA ASP A 43 -2.42 -24.32 -15.03
C ASP A 43 -1.93 -23.46 -13.84
N VAL A 44 -0.84 -22.71 -14.03
CA VAL A 44 -0.25 -21.90 -13.00
C VAL A 44 -1.11 -20.68 -12.69
N LYS A 45 -1.49 -20.52 -11.43
CA LYS A 45 -2.30 -19.40 -10.95
C LYS A 45 -1.42 -18.16 -10.74
N ARG A 46 -1.07 -17.45 -11.81
CA ARG A 46 -0.22 -16.25 -11.75
C ARG A 46 -0.80 -15.18 -10.81
N GLY A 47 0.02 -14.72 -9.85
CA GLY A 47 -0.45 -13.79 -8.83
C GLY A 47 -1.52 -14.41 -7.91
N LEU A 48 -1.53 -15.74 -7.77
CA LEU A 48 -2.53 -16.52 -7.00
C LEU A 48 -3.97 -16.28 -7.48
N ARG A 49 -4.14 -16.09 -8.82
CA ARG A 49 -5.46 -15.97 -9.45
C ARG A 49 -5.57 -16.88 -10.66
N ASP A 50 -6.75 -17.47 -10.85
CA ASP A 50 -7.05 -18.25 -12.06
C ASP A 50 -7.27 -17.34 -13.30
N SER A 51 -7.49 -17.95 -14.45
CA SER A 51 -7.74 -17.24 -15.72
C SER A 51 -9.01 -16.37 -15.69
N ALA A 52 -9.97 -16.69 -14.83
CA ALA A 52 -11.19 -15.91 -14.60
C ALA A 52 -11.00 -14.79 -13.56
N GLY A 53 -9.79 -14.65 -12.99
CA GLY A 53 -9.46 -13.67 -11.98
C GLY A 53 -9.89 -14.04 -10.56
N LYS A 54 -10.36 -15.29 -10.31
CA LYS A 54 -10.71 -15.76 -8.98
C LYS A 54 -9.43 -16.04 -8.18
N GLY A 55 -9.35 -15.50 -6.94
CA GLY A 55 -8.24 -15.76 -6.02
C GLY A 55 -8.18 -17.22 -5.57
N VAL A 56 -6.96 -17.72 -5.39
CA VAL A 56 -6.71 -18.99 -4.71
C VAL A 56 -6.98 -18.80 -3.23
N LEU A 57 -7.77 -19.69 -2.62
CA LEU A 57 -8.04 -19.66 -1.18
C LEU A 57 -6.79 -20.20 -0.45
N THR A 58 -6.08 -19.32 0.27
CA THR A 58 -4.80 -19.63 0.91
C THR A 58 -4.86 -19.60 2.43
N GLY A 59 -5.92 -19.05 3.03
CA GLY A 59 -6.08 -18.94 4.48
C GLY A 59 -7.51 -18.61 4.88
N LEU A 60 -7.73 -18.57 6.18
CA LEU A 60 -8.97 -18.14 6.82
C LEU A 60 -8.68 -16.91 7.67
N THR A 61 -9.65 -16.01 7.81
CA THR A 61 -9.53 -14.82 8.66
C THR A 61 -10.90 -14.42 9.23
N GLU A 62 -10.90 -13.88 10.43
CA GLU A 62 -12.04 -13.21 11.05
C GLU A 62 -11.89 -11.68 11.04
N ILE A 63 -10.72 -11.16 10.59
CA ILE A 63 -10.38 -9.74 10.67
C ILE A 63 -11.23 -8.89 9.72
N SER A 64 -11.45 -9.36 8.48
CA SER A 64 -12.23 -8.60 7.51
C SER A 64 -12.86 -9.47 6.44
N ASP A 65 -14.00 -9.01 5.91
CA ASP A 65 -14.65 -9.57 4.73
C ASP A 65 -14.75 -8.51 3.62
N VAL A 66 -14.32 -8.88 2.42
CA VAL A 66 -14.29 -8.02 1.21
C VAL A 66 -15.08 -8.72 0.13
N ASN A 67 -16.28 -8.25 -0.17
CA ASN A 67 -17.19 -8.92 -1.07
C ASN A 67 -17.79 -7.96 -2.11
N ALA A 68 -18.13 -8.48 -3.29
CA ALA A 68 -18.73 -7.73 -4.41
C ALA A 68 -19.72 -8.57 -5.21
N TYR A 69 -20.30 -9.60 -4.60
CA TYR A 69 -21.28 -10.46 -5.24
C TYR A 69 -22.26 -11.05 -4.22
N ASP A 70 -23.48 -11.27 -4.68
CA ASP A 70 -24.48 -12.06 -3.97
C ASP A 70 -24.54 -13.49 -4.51
N LEU A 71 -24.90 -14.43 -3.65
CA LEU A 71 -25.16 -15.82 -4.05
C LEU A 71 -26.67 -16.00 -4.28
N VAL A 72 -27.08 -16.04 -5.54
CA VAL A 72 -28.48 -16.31 -5.92
C VAL A 72 -28.55 -17.67 -6.60
N ASN A 73 -29.25 -18.61 -5.98
CA ASN A 73 -29.37 -19.99 -6.46
C ASN A 73 -27.98 -20.66 -6.72
N GLY A 74 -27.00 -20.39 -5.87
CA GLY A 74 -25.63 -20.93 -5.99
C GLY A 74 -24.77 -20.26 -7.07
N ARG A 75 -25.27 -19.23 -7.74
CA ARG A 75 -24.53 -18.44 -8.73
C ARG A 75 -24.12 -17.10 -8.14
N LYS A 76 -22.88 -16.69 -8.42
CA LYS A 76 -22.36 -15.36 -8.06
C LYS A 76 -22.95 -14.31 -9.02
N ILE A 77 -23.67 -13.35 -8.47
CA ILE A 77 -24.20 -12.20 -9.19
C ILE A 77 -23.46 -10.96 -8.67
N PRO A 78 -22.90 -10.09 -9.54
CA PRO A 78 -22.28 -8.85 -9.10
C PRO A 78 -23.23 -8.04 -8.21
N ALA A 79 -22.72 -7.58 -7.07
CA ALA A 79 -23.43 -6.74 -6.11
C ALA A 79 -22.59 -5.50 -5.79
N GLU A 80 -23.19 -4.54 -5.11
CA GLU A 80 -22.47 -3.40 -4.54
C GLU A 80 -21.37 -3.93 -3.61
N GLY A 81 -20.21 -3.26 -3.65
CA GLY A 81 -19.08 -3.63 -2.82
C GLY A 81 -19.41 -3.52 -1.33
N SER A 82 -18.99 -4.49 -0.56
CA SER A 82 -19.10 -4.48 0.89
C SER A 82 -17.74 -4.71 1.54
N LEU A 83 -17.52 -4.07 2.67
CA LEU A 83 -16.35 -4.20 3.50
C LEU A 83 -16.78 -4.28 4.96
N TYR A 84 -16.33 -5.32 5.64
CA TYR A 84 -16.58 -5.53 7.06
C TYR A 84 -15.26 -5.64 7.81
N TYR A 85 -15.17 -4.98 8.95
CA TYR A 85 -14.09 -5.14 9.92
C TYR A 85 -14.64 -5.88 11.12
N GLN A 86 -14.11 -7.07 11.44
CA GLN A 86 -14.58 -7.91 12.54
C GLN A 86 -16.13 -8.09 12.54
N GLY A 87 -16.70 -8.23 11.33
CA GLY A 87 -18.15 -8.37 11.15
C GLY A 87 -18.97 -7.08 11.13
N TYR A 88 -18.38 -5.91 11.40
CA TYR A 88 -19.06 -4.62 11.33
C TYR A 88 -18.90 -3.98 9.96
N ASN A 89 -20.01 -3.51 9.37
CA ASN A 89 -20.00 -2.84 8.08
C ASN A 89 -19.26 -1.49 8.15
N ILE A 90 -18.38 -1.20 7.19
CA ILE A 90 -17.63 0.05 7.15
C ILE A 90 -18.52 1.31 7.10
N TYR A 91 -19.70 1.23 6.48
CA TYR A 91 -20.69 2.32 6.48
C TYR A 91 -21.19 2.61 7.90
N ASP A 92 -21.46 1.57 8.68
CA ASP A 92 -21.97 1.72 10.05
C ASP A 92 -20.87 2.27 10.97
N LEU A 93 -19.62 1.80 10.82
CA LEU A 93 -18.48 2.33 11.56
C LEU A 93 -18.28 3.82 11.31
N VAL A 94 -18.34 4.28 10.06
CA VAL A 94 -18.19 5.70 9.73
C VAL A 94 -19.42 6.53 10.15
N ASN A 95 -20.63 6.02 9.98
CA ASN A 95 -21.85 6.72 10.38
C ASN A 95 -21.99 6.83 11.91
N GLY A 96 -21.44 5.85 12.66
CA GLY A 96 -21.41 5.86 14.12
C GLY A 96 -20.56 6.95 14.75
N LEU A 97 -19.72 7.66 13.96
CA LEU A 97 -18.84 8.73 14.43
C LEU A 97 -19.55 10.09 14.64
N GLU A 98 -20.86 10.15 14.72
CA GLU A 98 -21.58 11.40 14.95
C GLU A 98 -21.27 11.91 16.37
N GLY A 99 -20.60 13.09 16.45
CA GLY A 99 -20.15 13.67 17.74
C GLY A 99 -18.87 13.07 18.33
N HIS A 100 -18.17 12.21 17.59
CA HIS A 100 -16.99 11.47 18.02
C HIS A 100 -15.78 11.78 17.11
N LYS A 101 -14.58 11.93 17.67
CA LYS A 101 -13.38 12.33 16.93
C LYS A 101 -12.24 11.28 16.93
N PHE A 102 -12.48 10.10 17.49
CA PHE A 102 -11.48 9.04 17.65
C PHE A 102 -11.86 7.77 16.84
N GLY A 103 -12.35 7.98 15.64
CA GLY A 103 -12.83 6.87 14.81
C GLY A 103 -11.73 5.92 14.39
N PHE A 104 -10.54 6.43 14.11
CA PHE A 104 -9.41 5.58 13.77
C PHE A 104 -8.91 4.78 14.98
N GLU A 105 -8.83 5.39 16.17
CA GLU A 105 -8.46 4.68 17.40
C GLU A 105 -9.48 3.58 17.76
N GLU A 106 -10.77 3.84 17.58
CA GLU A 106 -11.82 2.83 17.74
C GLU A 106 -11.67 1.70 16.72
N THR A 107 -11.34 2.04 15.47
CA THR A 107 -11.05 1.06 14.42
C THR A 107 -9.81 0.22 14.74
N ILE A 108 -8.75 0.83 15.28
CA ILE A 108 -7.55 0.10 15.74
C ILE A 108 -7.94 -0.90 16.83
N TYR A 109 -8.72 -0.45 17.84
CA TYR A 109 -9.19 -1.32 18.91
C TYR A 109 -10.01 -2.49 18.34
N LEU A 110 -10.98 -2.20 17.48
CA LEU A 110 -11.81 -3.23 16.83
C LEU A 110 -10.97 -4.28 16.11
N LEU A 111 -10.00 -3.86 15.29
CA LEU A 111 -9.17 -4.78 14.52
C LEU A 111 -8.27 -5.65 15.40
N LEU A 112 -7.72 -5.09 16.49
CA LEU A 112 -6.81 -5.81 17.38
C LEU A 112 -7.53 -6.74 18.36
N PHE A 113 -8.72 -6.37 18.84
CA PHE A 113 -9.42 -7.08 19.91
C PHE A 113 -10.72 -7.77 19.47
N GLY A 114 -11.17 -7.58 18.24
CA GLY A 114 -12.33 -8.29 17.68
C GLY A 114 -13.70 -7.78 18.16
N GLN A 115 -13.74 -6.66 18.88
CA GLN A 115 -14.97 -6.07 19.39
C GLN A 115 -14.88 -4.55 19.46
N LEU A 116 -16.02 -3.86 19.36
CA LEU A 116 -16.09 -2.41 19.60
C LEU A 116 -15.82 -2.11 21.08
N PRO A 117 -15.02 -1.06 21.38
CA PRO A 117 -14.76 -0.67 22.75
C PRO A 117 -15.98 0.04 23.36
N SER A 118 -16.20 -0.16 24.64
CA SER A 118 -16.97 0.80 25.45
C SER A 118 -16.19 2.11 25.59
N GLU A 119 -16.84 3.18 25.97
CA GLU A 119 -16.21 4.49 26.22
C GLU A 119 -15.00 4.36 27.17
N LYS A 120 -15.16 3.60 28.27
CA LYS A 120 -14.10 3.35 29.24
C LYS A 120 -12.91 2.57 28.65
N GLU A 121 -13.18 1.58 27.81
CA GLU A 121 -12.12 0.79 27.16
C GLU A 121 -11.38 1.63 26.12
N LEU A 122 -12.10 2.47 25.37
CA LEU A 122 -11.47 3.39 24.43
C LEU A 122 -10.58 4.41 25.12
N GLU A 123 -11.03 5.00 26.23
CA GLU A 123 -10.19 5.93 27.02
C GLU A 123 -8.93 5.22 27.52
N MET A 124 -9.06 4.04 28.13
CA MET A 124 -7.92 3.24 28.57
C MET A 124 -6.96 2.93 27.41
N PHE A 125 -7.48 2.56 26.25
CA PHE A 125 -6.66 2.24 25.08
C PHE A 125 -5.90 3.48 24.57
N LYS A 126 -6.55 4.63 24.49
CA LYS A 126 -5.93 5.91 24.13
C LYS A 126 -4.81 6.31 25.11
N GLU A 127 -5.02 6.10 26.41
CA GLU A 127 -4.00 6.32 27.41
C GLU A 127 -2.77 5.41 27.20
N VAL A 128 -2.98 4.13 26.86
CA VAL A 128 -1.90 3.20 26.54
C VAL A 128 -1.16 3.64 25.27
N MET A 129 -1.87 3.99 24.20
CA MET A 129 -1.24 4.47 22.96
C MET A 129 -0.42 5.74 23.21
N ALA A 130 -0.93 6.68 23.98
CA ALA A 130 -0.25 7.94 24.29
C ALA A 130 1.10 7.74 25.03
N GLN A 131 1.31 6.62 25.74
CA GLN A 131 2.62 6.29 26.31
C GLN A 131 3.66 5.96 25.27
N PHE A 132 3.23 5.44 24.10
CA PHE A 132 4.10 5.06 22.98
C PHE A 132 4.24 6.16 21.93
N GLU A 133 3.41 7.20 21.93
CA GLU A 133 3.49 8.35 21.01
C GLU A 133 4.71 9.23 21.27
N THR A 134 5.87 8.63 21.35
CA THR A 134 7.13 9.34 21.58
C THR A 134 8.29 8.61 20.92
N LEU A 135 9.27 9.40 20.48
CA LEU A 135 10.56 8.89 20.02
C LEU A 135 11.66 9.58 20.86
N SER A 136 12.65 8.81 21.32
CA SER A 136 13.76 9.41 22.04
C SER A 136 14.51 10.41 21.14
N GLY A 137 14.97 11.52 21.70
CA GLY A 137 15.74 12.52 20.96
C GLY A 137 16.99 11.93 20.28
N ARG A 138 17.58 10.88 20.88
CA ARG A 138 18.68 10.13 20.31
C ARG A 138 18.25 9.37 19.05
N PHE A 139 17.12 8.69 19.08
CA PHE A 139 16.57 7.98 17.92
C PHE A 139 16.23 8.96 16.78
N VAL A 140 15.58 10.07 17.09
CA VAL A 140 15.25 11.10 16.10
C VAL A 140 16.51 11.62 15.42
N ARG A 141 17.53 12.03 16.19
CA ARG A 141 18.78 12.57 15.66
C ARG A 141 19.59 11.55 14.86
N ASP A 142 19.80 10.36 15.40
CA ASP A 142 20.78 9.39 14.88
C ASP A 142 20.18 8.45 13.83
N VAL A 143 18.86 8.25 13.81
CA VAL A 143 18.19 7.33 12.91
C VAL A 143 17.32 8.07 11.90
N VAL A 144 16.37 8.90 12.37
CA VAL A 144 15.42 9.58 11.48
C VAL A 144 16.13 10.65 10.64
N MET A 145 16.91 11.51 11.30
CA MET A 145 17.49 12.70 10.64
C MET A 145 18.77 12.42 9.89
N LYS A 146 19.62 11.51 10.36
CA LYS A 146 20.98 11.31 9.82
C LYS A 146 21.00 10.80 8.37
N ALA A 147 20.01 10.04 7.95
CA ALA A 147 19.92 9.50 6.60
C ALA A 147 18.61 9.95 5.92
N SER A 148 18.46 11.27 5.76
CA SER A 148 17.27 11.86 5.13
C SER A 148 17.14 11.43 3.67
N ASN A 149 15.92 11.07 3.25
CA ASN A 149 15.59 10.58 1.93
C ASN A 149 14.23 11.14 1.47
N ALA A 150 14.10 11.38 0.16
CA ALA A 150 12.82 11.75 -0.45
C ALA A 150 11.79 10.61 -0.37
N ASP A 151 12.25 9.36 -0.37
CA ASP A 151 11.41 8.19 -0.19
C ASP A 151 11.14 7.95 1.30
N ILE A 152 10.05 8.53 1.79
CA ILE A 152 9.66 8.43 3.21
C ILE A 152 9.31 6.98 3.59
N MET A 153 8.77 6.17 2.68
CA MET A 153 8.50 4.75 2.93
C MET A 153 9.79 3.98 3.22
N ASN A 154 10.89 4.27 2.49
CA ASN A 154 12.21 3.70 2.80
C ASN A 154 12.71 4.14 4.18
N SER A 155 12.53 5.43 4.51
CA SER A 155 12.90 5.95 5.82
C SER A 155 12.12 5.25 6.95
N MET A 156 10.81 5.03 6.76
CA MET A 156 9.97 4.29 7.70
C MET A 156 10.45 2.85 7.92
N GLN A 157 10.76 2.12 6.83
CA GLN A 157 11.29 0.75 6.94
C GLN A 157 12.59 0.69 7.76
N ARG A 158 13.55 1.58 7.45
CA ARG A 158 14.82 1.65 8.20
C ARG A 158 14.60 1.97 9.68
N CYS A 159 13.72 2.92 9.97
CA CYS A 159 13.39 3.28 11.33
C CYS A 159 12.78 2.10 12.10
N ILE A 160 11.83 1.38 11.49
CA ILE A 160 11.19 0.21 12.13
C ILE A 160 12.23 -0.89 12.39
N LEU A 161 13.06 -1.25 11.42
CA LEU A 161 14.12 -2.24 11.62
C LEU A 161 15.12 -1.80 12.70
N THR A 162 15.36 -0.49 12.83
CA THR A 162 16.26 0.01 13.87
C THR A 162 15.59 0.00 15.25
N LEU A 163 14.25 0.16 15.34
CA LEU A 163 13.51 0.06 16.62
C LEU A 163 13.72 -1.30 17.29
N TYR A 164 13.92 -2.37 16.53
CA TYR A 164 14.32 -3.69 17.04
C TYR A 164 15.46 -3.59 18.08
N THR A 165 16.49 -2.76 17.80
CA THR A 165 17.66 -2.62 18.70
C THR A 165 17.36 -1.84 20.00
N TYR A 166 16.20 -1.20 20.08
CA TYR A 166 15.74 -0.44 21.25
C TYR A 166 14.71 -1.22 22.09
N ASP A 167 14.21 -2.35 21.58
CA ASP A 167 13.31 -3.23 22.33
C ASP A 167 14.11 -4.22 23.21
N SER A 168 13.67 -4.40 24.43
CA SER A 168 14.28 -5.36 25.37
C SER A 168 13.92 -6.83 25.05
N ARG A 169 12.85 -7.07 24.30
CA ARG A 169 12.35 -8.40 23.92
C ARG A 169 11.99 -8.47 22.44
N PRO A 170 12.92 -8.13 21.52
CA PRO A 170 12.58 -8.00 20.09
C PRO A 170 12.17 -9.34 19.46
N GLU A 171 12.79 -10.46 19.87
CA GLU A 171 12.56 -11.81 19.34
C GLU A 171 11.40 -12.58 20.00
N ASP A 172 10.80 -12.03 21.05
CA ASP A 172 9.68 -12.66 21.74
C ASP A 172 8.40 -12.53 20.93
N ILE A 173 7.99 -13.65 20.30
CA ILE A 173 6.79 -13.76 19.47
C ILE A 173 5.55 -14.23 20.24
N SER A 174 5.56 -14.20 21.57
CA SER A 174 4.35 -14.42 22.35
C SER A 174 3.27 -13.40 21.97
N ALA A 175 2.00 -13.79 21.97
CA ALA A 175 0.89 -12.91 21.60
C ALA A 175 0.87 -11.63 22.44
N GLU A 176 1.20 -11.71 23.73
CA GLU A 176 1.32 -10.56 24.64
C GLU A 176 2.37 -9.57 24.15
N ASN A 177 3.58 -10.04 23.82
CA ASN A 177 4.67 -9.17 23.39
C ASN A 177 4.43 -8.60 21.97
N VAL A 178 3.89 -9.43 21.06
CA VAL A 178 3.51 -8.97 19.70
C VAL A 178 2.42 -7.92 19.76
N LEU A 179 1.43 -8.05 20.66
CA LEU A 179 0.41 -7.01 20.87
C LEU A 179 1.05 -5.70 21.36
N ARG A 180 1.95 -5.78 22.37
CA ARG A 180 2.69 -4.60 22.86
C ARG A 180 3.47 -3.92 21.73
N GLN A 181 4.26 -4.69 20.97
CA GLN A 181 5.04 -4.19 19.84
C GLN A 181 4.15 -3.58 18.76
N SER A 182 3.00 -4.18 18.48
CA SER A 182 2.03 -3.68 17.51
C SER A 182 1.46 -2.33 17.91
N ILE A 183 0.99 -2.19 19.15
CA ILE A 183 0.47 -0.91 19.67
C ILE A 183 1.57 0.17 19.64
N GLU A 184 2.79 -0.19 20.04
CA GLU A 184 3.94 0.70 20.00
C GLU A 184 4.25 1.19 18.57
N LEU A 185 4.27 0.28 17.58
CA LEU A 185 4.53 0.63 16.18
C LEU A 185 3.40 1.47 15.58
N ILE A 186 2.13 1.16 15.89
CA ILE A 186 0.96 1.95 15.47
C ILE A 186 1.09 3.39 15.97
N ALA A 187 1.44 3.57 17.23
CA ALA A 187 1.58 4.90 17.84
C ALA A 187 2.81 5.68 17.32
N LYS A 188 3.93 5.00 17.01
CA LYS A 188 5.17 5.65 16.56
C LYS A 188 5.23 5.93 15.06
N LEU A 189 4.47 5.21 14.25
CA LEU A 189 4.58 5.32 12.79
C LEU A 189 4.23 6.71 12.25
N PRO A 190 3.21 7.43 12.76
CA PRO A 190 2.93 8.82 12.40
C PRO A 190 4.11 9.75 12.66
N LEU A 191 4.77 9.62 13.83
CA LEU A 191 5.94 10.42 14.17
C LEU A 191 7.10 10.17 13.23
N ILE A 192 7.39 8.88 12.97
CA ILE A 192 8.47 8.47 12.06
C ILE A 192 8.23 9.05 10.67
N ALA A 193 7.01 8.97 10.14
CA ALA A 193 6.68 9.47 8.82
C ALA A 193 6.84 10.99 8.72
N VAL A 194 6.23 11.73 9.66
CA VAL A 194 6.27 13.21 9.65
C VAL A 194 7.67 13.74 9.91
N TYR A 195 8.40 13.18 10.89
CA TYR A 195 9.77 13.60 11.17
C TYR A 195 10.75 13.27 10.03
N SER A 196 10.56 12.12 9.36
CA SER A 196 11.33 11.79 8.15
C SER A 196 11.07 12.79 7.03
N TYR A 197 9.82 13.22 6.85
CA TYR A 197 9.46 14.24 5.88
C TYR A 197 10.11 15.59 6.19
N HIS A 198 10.03 16.08 7.44
CA HIS A 198 10.67 17.33 7.86
C HIS A 198 12.20 17.25 7.75
N SER A 199 12.79 16.09 8.06
CA SER A 199 14.21 15.84 7.85
C SER A 199 14.59 15.94 6.37
N TYR A 200 13.80 15.32 5.48
CA TYR A 200 13.99 15.43 4.03
C TYR A 200 13.90 16.87 3.55
N ARG A 201 12.88 17.62 3.96
CA ARG A 201 12.71 19.03 3.59
C ARG A 201 13.89 19.87 4.06
N HIS A 202 14.36 19.66 5.26
CA HIS A 202 15.51 20.40 5.81
C HIS A 202 16.81 20.08 5.06
N PHE A 203 17.21 18.80 4.99
CA PHE A 203 18.52 18.44 4.49
C PHE A 203 18.64 18.40 2.95
N ARG A 204 17.53 18.26 2.23
CA ARG A 204 17.53 18.14 0.77
C ARG A 204 16.86 19.31 0.06
N ARG A 205 16.11 20.14 0.76
CA ARG A 205 15.40 21.31 0.21
C ARG A 205 15.77 22.62 0.88
N ASP A 206 16.74 22.61 1.82
CA ASP A 206 17.21 23.78 2.57
C ASP A 206 16.08 24.57 3.30
N GLU A 207 15.04 23.85 3.77
CA GLU A 207 13.93 24.45 4.51
C GLU A 207 14.17 24.41 6.02
N THR A 208 13.43 25.25 6.76
CA THR A 208 13.51 25.29 8.21
C THR A 208 13.07 23.97 8.82
N LEU A 209 13.92 23.38 9.65
CA LEU A 209 13.56 22.20 10.43
C LEU A 209 12.68 22.59 11.61
N PHE A 210 11.56 21.91 11.74
CA PHE A 210 10.79 21.89 12.97
C PHE A 210 10.33 20.48 13.29
N ILE A 211 10.43 20.11 14.57
CA ILE A 211 9.97 18.82 15.09
C ILE A 211 9.00 19.14 16.22
N ARG A 212 7.76 18.68 16.07
CA ARG A 212 6.71 18.85 17.07
C ARG A 212 6.29 17.51 17.62
N ASN A 213 6.10 17.48 18.94
CA ASN A 213 5.57 16.31 19.60
C ASN A 213 4.04 16.27 19.48
N PRO A 214 3.43 15.09 19.42
CA PRO A 214 2.00 14.93 19.52
C PRO A 214 1.49 15.49 20.86
N GLN A 215 0.24 15.93 20.88
CA GLN A 215 -0.43 16.44 22.06
C GLN A 215 -1.42 15.42 22.60
N LYS A 216 -1.41 15.22 23.91
CA LYS A 216 -2.38 14.35 24.59
C LYS A 216 -3.81 14.86 24.39
N GLY A 217 -4.75 13.94 24.22
CA GLY A 217 -6.17 14.25 24.06
C GLY A 217 -6.57 14.66 22.64
N LEU A 218 -5.61 14.76 21.71
CA LEU A 218 -5.87 14.83 20.28
C LEU A 218 -5.91 13.41 19.69
N SER A 219 -6.68 13.23 18.61
CA SER A 219 -6.66 12.00 17.85
C SER A 219 -5.38 11.86 17.02
N LEU A 220 -5.08 10.65 16.54
CA LEU A 220 -3.95 10.43 15.63
C LEU A 220 -4.06 11.31 14.37
N ALA A 221 -5.25 11.48 13.82
CA ALA A 221 -5.47 12.37 12.68
C ALA A 221 -5.17 13.83 13.01
N GLU A 222 -5.65 14.33 14.15
CA GLU A 222 -5.35 15.68 14.65
C GLU A 222 -3.83 15.85 14.84
N ASN A 223 -3.18 14.89 15.49
CA ASN A 223 -1.73 14.91 15.75
C ASN A 223 -0.89 14.89 14.46
N ILE A 224 -1.31 14.15 13.44
CA ILE A 224 -0.64 14.16 12.12
C ILE A 224 -0.68 15.58 11.54
N LEU A 225 -1.85 16.21 11.49
CA LEU A 225 -2.00 17.57 10.94
C LEU A 225 -1.21 18.61 11.77
N LEU A 226 -1.29 18.51 13.09
CA LEU A 226 -0.55 19.38 14.03
C LEU A 226 0.96 19.28 13.83
N MET A 227 1.50 18.07 13.71
CA MET A 227 2.94 17.86 13.55
C MET A 227 3.43 18.24 12.15
N LEU A 228 2.60 18.05 11.12
CA LEU A 228 2.96 18.28 9.73
C LEU A 228 2.98 19.77 9.36
N ARG A 229 2.00 20.54 9.84
CA ARG A 229 1.81 21.93 9.42
C ARG A 229 2.69 22.91 10.16
N PRO A 230 3.30 23.89 9.48
CA PRO A 230 4.17 24.89 10.12
C PRO A 230 3.47 25.70 11.23
N ASP A 231 2.19 26.00 11.04
CA ASP A 231 1.37 26.77 11.97
C ASP A 231 0.60 25.92 12.99
N SER A 232 0.63 24.59 12.85
CA SER A 232 -0.10 23.62 13.68
C SER A 232 -1.63 23.80 13.67
N THR A 233 -2.17 24.49 12.66
CA THR A 233 -3.61 24.77 12.56
C THR A 233 -4.31 23.77 11.64
N TYR A 234 -5.54 23.42 11.98
CA TYR A 234 -6.43 22.60 11.16
C TYR A 234 -7.89 22.90 11.55
N THR A 235 -8.82 22.62 10.64
CA THR A 235 -10.26 22.70 10.94
C THR A 235 -10.75 21.37 11.47
N GLU A 236 -11.88 21.38 12.16
CA GLU A 236 -12.55 20.16 12.62
C GLU A 236 -12.89 19.22 11.45
N LEU A 237 -13.32 19.80 10.32
CA LEU A 237 -13.61 19.02 9.11
C LEU A 237 -12.35 18.36 8.54
N GLU A 238 -11.22 19.06 8.50
CA GLU A 238 -9.94 18.50 8.05
C GLU A 238 -9.52 17.28 8.90
N ALA A 239 -9.58 17.41 10.22
CA ALA A 239 -9.26 16.33 11.14
C ALA A 239 -10.20 15.13 10.94
N LYS A 240 -11.51 15.40 10.85
CA LYS A 240 -12.52 14.35 10.63
C LYS A 240 -12.34 13.64 9.29
N VAL A 241 -12.01 14.36 8.22
CA VAL A 241 -11.79 13.76 6.89
C VAL A 241 -10.53 12.89 6.89
N LEU A 242 -9.46 13.33 7.56
CA LEU A 242 -8.26 12.50 7.68
C LEU A 242 -8.53 11.25 8.54
N ASP A 243 -9.23 11.39 9.66
CA ASP A 243 -9.60 10.28 10.54
C ASP A 243 -10.38 9.20 9.76
N ILE A 244 -11.41 9.60 8.99
CA ILE A 244 -12.17 8.70 8.14
C ILE A 244 -11.29 8.07 7.05
N ALA A 245 -10.39 8.85 6.42
CA ALA A 245 -9.47 8.29 5.43
C ALA A 245 -8.57 7.20 6.03
N LEU A 246 -8.09 7.39 7.27
CA LEU A 246 -7.33 6.38 8.00
C LEU A 246 -8.16 5.13 8.27
N MET A 247 -9.41 5.26 8.73
CA MET A 247 -10.33 4.14 8.93
C MET A 247 -10.54 3.33 7.65
N LEU A 248 -10.80 4.00 6.52
CA LEU A 248 -11.07 3.36 5.23
C LEU A 248 -9.87 2.59 4.67
N HIS A 249 -8.65 2.96 5.06
CA HIS A 249 -7.41 2.31 4.64
C HIS A 249 -6.90 1.27 5.64
N ALA A 250 -7.51 1.15 6.83
CA ALA A 250 -7.00 0.33 7.93
C ALA A 250 -6.90 -1.15 7.58
N GLU A 251 -7.85 -1.69 6.81
CA GLU A 251 -7.87 -3.12 6.44
C GLU A 251 -8.53 -3.32 5.06
N HIS A 252 -8.12 -4.36 4.35
CA HIS A 252 -8.73 -4.74 3.06
C HIS A 252 -8.48 -6.21 2.68
N GLY A 253 -8.65 -7.12 3.60
CA GLY A 253 -8.58 -8.56 3.40
C GLY A 253 -7.19 -9.17 3.48
N GLY A 254 -7.11 -10.40 3.96
CA GLY A 254 -5.88 -11.18 4.12
C GLY A 254 -5.13 -11.45 2.79
N GLY A 255 -5.83 -11.41 1.66
CA GLY A 255 -5.25 -11.55 0.32
C GLY A 255 -4.69 -10.27 -0.28
N ASN A 256 -4.78 -9.12 0.40
CA ASN A 256 -4.10 -7.89 0.00
C ASN A 256 -2.58 -8.12 0.01
N ASN A 257 -1.83 -7.60 -0.98
CA ASN A 257 -0.42 -7.95 -1.17
C ASN A 257 0.44 -7.70 0.08
N SER A 258 0.30 -6.57 0.76
CA SER A 258 1.06 -6.27 1.98
C SER A 258 0.58 -7.10 3.18
N THR A 259 -0.72 -7.38 3.28
CA THR A 259 -1.28 -8.25 4.32
C THR A 259 -0.86 -9.70 4.10
N PHE A 260 -0.88 -10.19 2.86
CA PHE A 260 -0.37 -11.53 2.54
C PHE A 260 1.15 -11.64 2.80
N THR A 261 1.91 -10.59 2.54
CA THR A 261 3.32 -10.51 2.94
C THR A 261 3.48 -10.64 4.45
N THR A 262 2.60 -9.99 5.24
CA THR A 262 2.57 -10.14 6.71
C THR A 262 2.36 -11.60 7.10
N HIS A 263 1.40 -12.31 6.50
CA HIS A 263 1.17 -13.74 6.75
C HIS A 263 2.40 -14.58 6.40
N VAL A 264 2.96 -14.40 5.18
CA VAL A 264 4.13 -15.17 4.72
C VAL A 264 5.30 -15.00 5.68
N VAL A 265 5.63 -13.76 6.04
CA VAL A 265 6.77 -13.46 6.90
C VAL A 265 6.52 -13.92 8.34
N THR A 266 5.31 -13.71 8.87
CA THR A 266 4.92 -14.18 10.22
C THR A 266 4.97 -15.69 10.31
N SER A 267 4.55 -16.43 9.29
CA SER A 267 4.55 -17.90 9.27
C SER A 267 5.95 -18.52 9.40
N SER A 268 7.00 -17.73 9.14
CA SER A 268 8.40 -18.17 9.38
C SER A 268 8.84 -18.10 10.85
N GLY A 269 8.03 -17.47 11.72
CA GLY A 269 8.37 -17.28 13.13
C GLY A 269 9.30 -16.08 13.41
N THR A 270 9.42 -15.13 12.48
CA THR A 270 10.27 -13.94 12.65
C THR A 270 9.66 -12.88 13.58
N ASP A 271 10.49 -11.92 14.00
CA ASP A 271 10.11 -10.80 14.85
C ASP A 271 9.08 -9.84 14.22
N THR A 272 8.46 -8.99 15.03
CA THR A 272 7.43 -8.04 14.59
C THR A 272 7.99 -6.92 13.70
N TYR A 273 9.19 -6.44 13.99
CA TYR A 273 9.81 -5.35 13.23
C TYR A 273 10.12 -5.77 11.80
N SER A 274 10.68 -6.97 11.62
CA SER A 274 10.94 -7.58 10.31
C SER A 274 9.64 -7.80 9.53
N SER A 275 8.58 -8.28 10.18
CA SER A 275 7.28 -8.51 9.55
C SER A 275 6.66 -7.20 9.06
N VAL A 276 6.60 -6.17 9.91
CA VAL A 276 6.04 -4.86 9.54
C VAL A 276 6.88 -4.17 8.47
N ALA A 277 8.22 -4.24 8.56
CA ALA A 277 9.09 -3.66 7.54
C ALA A 277 8.89 -4.33 6.16
N ALA A 278 8.69 -5.66 6.11
CA ALA A 278 8.37 -6.38 4.88
C ALA A 278 7.01 -5.92 4.30
N SER A 279 6.01 -5.72 5.15
CA SER A 279 4.68 -5.24 4.76
C SER A 279 4.72 -3.82 4.19
N ILE A 280 5.52 -2.93 4.78
CA ILE A 280 5.78 -1.58 4.25
C ILE A 280 6.49 -1.67 2.90
N GLY A 281 7.47 -2.58 2.73
CA GLY A 281 8.15 -2.81 1.46
C GLY A 281 7.20 -3.26 0.35
N SER A 282 6.25 -4.13 0.68
CA SER A 282 5.18 -4.54 -0.23
C SER A 282 4.25 -3.36 -0.59
N LEU A 283 3.80 -2.58 0.40
CA LEU A 283 2.92 -1.44 0.19
C LEU A 283 3.58 -0.33 -0.65
N LYS A 284 4.88 -0.10 -0.47
CA LYS A 284 5.66 0.90 -1.20
C LYS A 284 5.61 0.71 -2.72
N GLY A 285 5.42 -0.50 -3.20
CA GLY A 285 5.43 -0.82 -4.63
C GLY A 285 4.38 -0.01 -5.43
N PRO A 286 4.75 0.50 -6.64
CA PRO A 286 3.85 1.36 -7.43
C PRO A 286 2.58 0.64 -7.92
N ARG A 287 2.56 -0.69 -7.88
CA ARG A 287 1.36 -1.50 -8.22
C ARG A 287 0.45 -1.74 -7.00
N HIS A 288 0.82 -1.23 -5.82
CA HIS A 288 0.05 -1.38 -4.59
C HIS A 288 -0.24 -0.01 -3.98
N GLY A 289 0.56 0.51 -3.06
CA GLY A 289 0.27 1.76 -2.35
C GLY A 289 0.55 3.05 -3.13
N GLY A 290 1.18 2.97 -4.30
CA GLY A 290 1.49 4.15 -5.13
C GLY A 290 0.41 4.55 -6.13
N ALA A 291 -0.76 3.90 -6.11
CA ALA A 291 -1.81 4.15 -7.10
C ALA A 291 -2.39 5.58 -7.00
N ASN A 292 -2.59 6.10 -5.79
CA ASN A 292 -3.10 7.46 -5.58
C ASN A 292 -2.17 8.56 -6.12
N LEU A 293 -0.85 8.36 -6.09
CA LEU A 293 0.11 9.27 -6.72
C LEU A 293 -0.07 9.32 -8.24
N LYS A 294 -0.27 8.16 -8.87
CA LYS A 294 -0.55 8.06 -10.31
C LYS A 294 -1.86 8.74 -10.70
N VAL A 295 -2.90 8.63 -9.86
CA VAL A 295 -4.15 9.38 -10.05
C VAL A 295 -3.88 10.87 -10.03
N GLN A 296 -3.13 11.38 -9.05
CA GLN A 296 -2.81 12.81 -8.95
C GLN A 296 -1.99 13.31 -10.14
N ASP A 297 -1.02 12.53 -10.61
CA ASP A 297 -0.22 12.88 -11.78
C ASP A 297 -1.07 12.90 -13.05
N MET A 298 -2.00 11.94 -13.22
CA MET A 298 -2.96 11.92 -14.31
C MET A 298 -3.89 13.15 -14.29
N PHE A 299 -4.43 13.51 -13.12
CA PHE A 299 -5.26 14.72 -13.01
C PHE A 299 -4.48 16.01 -13.27
N ALA A 300 -3.22 16.09 -12.84
CA ALA A 300 -2.34 17.22 -13.18
C ALA A 300 -2.13 17.34 -14.68
N ASP A 301 -1.95 16.20 -15.36
CA ASP A 301 -1.81 16.14 -16.82
C ASP A 301 -3.11 16.53 -17.54
N ILE A 302 -4.27 16.00 -17.12
CA ILE A 302 -5.59 16.37 -17.64
C ILE A 302 -5.80 17.88 -17.50
N LYS A 303 -5.57 18.46 -16.31
CA LYS A 303 -5.74 19.90 -16.05
C LYS A 303 -4.84 20.79 -16.91
N THR A 304 -3.71 20.28 -17.35
CA THR A 304 -2.78 21.00 -18.24
C THR A 304 -3.26 21.02 -19.71
N HIS A 305 -3.89 19.95 -20.15
CA HIS A 305 -4.21 19.73 -21.56
C HIS A 305 -5.69 19.99 -21.91
N VAL A 306 -6.60 19.91 -20.96
CA VAL A 306 -8.02 20.23 -21.12
C VAL A 306 -8.25 21.66 -20.69
N LYS A 307 -8.78 22.49 -21.59
CA LYS A 307 -8.99 23.93 -21.36
C LYS A 307 -10.28 24.21 -20.58
N ASN A 308 -11.34 23.48 -20.88
CA ASN A 308 -12.62 23.61 -20.21
C ASN A 308 -13.00 22.33 -19.53
N TRP A 309 -12.82 22.28 -18.20
CA TRP A 309 -13.10 21.10 -17.38
C TRP A 309 -14.57 20.75 -17.24
N THR A 310 -15.47 21.66 -17.66
CA THR A 310 -16.92 21.43 -17.68
C THR A 310 -17.41 20.93 -19.04
N ASP A 311 -16.59 20.98 -20.09
CA ASP A 311 -16.89 20.44 -21.39
C ASP A 311 -16.63 18.92 -21.43
N GLU A 312 -17.72 18.15 -21.33
CA GLU A 312 -17.68 16.69 -21.35
C GLU A 312 -16.98 16.14 -22.60
N ALA A 313 -17.19 16.74 -23.77
CA ALA A 313 -16.60 16.26 -25.01
C ALA A 313 -15.07 16.47 -25.05
N GLU A 314 -14.58 17.60 -24.51
CA GLU A 314 -13.15 17.87 -24.41
C GLU A 314 -12.47 16.91 -23.44
N VAL A 315 -13.05 16.70 -22.26
CA VAL A 315 -12.55 15.75 -21.26
C VAL A 315 -12.55 14.32 -21.81
N GLU A 316 -13.65 13.88 -22.43
CA GLU A 316 -13.76 12.56 -23.05
C GLU A 316 -12.69 12.32 -24.13
N ALA A 317 -12.50 13.30 -25.03
CA ALA A 317 -11.49 13.20 -26.08
C ALA A 317 -10.07 13.04 -25.50
N TYR A 318 -9.77 13.70 -24.38
CA TYR A 318 -8.48 13.56 -23.73
C TYR A 318 -8.32 12.19 -23.02
N LEU A 319 -9.36 11.69 -22.34
CA LEU A 319 -9.35 10.35 -21.75
C LEU A 319 -9.17 9.25 -22.82
N CYS A 320 -9.76 9.41 -24.01
CA CYS A 320 -9.53 8.51 -25.13
C CYS A 320 -8.06 8.48 -25.56
N LYS A 321 -7.36 9.64 -25.59
CA LYS A 321 -5.91 9.68 -25.88
C LYS A 321 -5.10 8.93 -24.83
N ILE A 322 -5.43 9.07 -23.54
CA ILE A 322 -4.78 8.32 -22.46
C ILE A 322 -4.98 6.81 -22.71
N LEU A 323 -6.20 6.37 -22.95
CA LEU A 323 -6.53 4.96 -23.19
C LEU A 323 -5.85 4.39 -24.45
N ASN A 324 -5.68 5.21 -25.50
CA ASN A 324 -4.98 4.84 -26.73
C ASN A 324 -3.45 4.86 -26.59
N LYS A 325 -2.91 5.21 -25.43
CA LYS A 325 -1.47 5.37 -25.16
C LYS A 325 -0.83 6.54 -25.92
N GLU A 326 -1.61 7.58 -26.21
CA GLU A 326 -1.18 8.76 -26.95
C GLU A 326 -0.87 9.94 -26.01
N ALA A 327 -1.28 9.86 -24.74
CA ALA A 327 -1.13 10.92 -23.75
C ALA A 327 -0.71 10.38 -22.37
N PHE A 328 -0.33 11.29 -21.49
CA PHE A 328 0.13 11.01 -20.12
C PHE A 328 1.36 10.09 -20.13
N ASP A 329 1.31 8.96 -19.44
CA ASP A 329 2.43 8.01 -19.27
C ASP A 329 2.42 6.87 -20.32
N HIS A 330 1.60 6.94 -21.32
CA HIS A 330 1.45 5.98 -22.43
C HIS A 330 1.13 4.53 -21.96
N SER A 331 0.65 4.37 -20.73
CA SER A 331 0.25 3.06 -20.20
C SER A 331 -1.08 2.53 -20.77
N GLY A 332 -1.95 3.45 -21.21
CA GLY A 332 -3.32 3.13 -21.61
C GLY A 332 -4.24 2.86 -20.44
N LEU A 333 -3.98 3.47 -19.27
CA LEU A 333 -4.74 3.28 -18.04
C LEU A 333 -5.33 4.60 -17.56
N ILE A 334 -6.60 4.61 -17.20
CA ILE A 334 -7.19 5.63 -16.33
C ILE A 334 -6.99 5.14 -14.90
N TYR A 335 -6.02 5.75 -14.21
CA TYR A 335 -5.66 5.35 -12.85
C TYR A 335 -6.79 5.62 -11.86
N GLY A 336 -6.90 4.77 -10.86
CA GLY A 336 -8.00 4.80 -9.89
C GLY A 336 -9.28 4.14 -10.38
N MET A 337 -9.34 3.68 -11.65
CA MET A 337 -10.47 2.94 -12.20
C MET A 337 -10.20 1.44 -12.20
N GLY A 338 -11.15 0.67 -11.64
CA GLY A 338 -11.09 -0.79 -11.52
C GLY A 338 -10.51 -1.26 -10.19
N HIS A 339 -10.91 -2.45 -9.79
CA HIS A 339 -10.49 -3.10 -8.56
C HIS A 339 -10.43 -4.63 -8.74
N ALA A 340 -9.56 -5.28 -7.97
CA ALA A 340 -9.40 -6.74 -8.03
C ALA A 340 -10.65 -7.51 -7.56
N VAL A 341 -11.47 -6.92 -6.69
CA VAL A 341 -12.68 -7.50 -6.12
C VAL A 341 -13.92 -6.75 -6.59
N TYR A 342 -13.99 -5.45 -6.31
CA TYR A 342 -15.16 -4.61 -6.58
C TYR A 342 -15.38 -4.36 -8.07
N THR A 343 -16.66 -4.33 -8.47
CA THR A 343 -17.07 -4.11 -9.86
C THR A 343 -18.13 -3.04 -10.02
N LEU A 344 -19.12 -2.99 -9.13
CA LEU A 344 -20.17 -1.98 -9.16
C LEU A 344 -19.78 -0.74 -8.35
N SER A 345 -19.24 -0.93 -7.14
CA SER A 345 -18.77 0.15 -6.28
C SER A 345 -17.67 -0.35 -5.34
N ASP A 346 -16.79 0.55 -4.90
CA ASP A 346 -15.89 0.38 -3.76
C ASP A 346 -16.49 1.16 -2.58
N PRO A 347 -16.91 0.54 -1.48
CA PRO A 347 -17.54 1.23 -0.37
C PRO A 347 -16.68 2.32 0.24
N ARG A 348 -15.35 2.16 0.18
CA ARG A 348 -14.39 3.14 0.69
C ARG A 348 -14.38 4.40 -0.19
N GLU A 349 -14.41 4.22 -1.51
CA GLU A 349 -14.52 5.32 -2.47
C GLU A 349 -15.82 6.09 -2.27
N VAL A 350 -16.95 5.38 -2.20
CA VAL A 350 -18.27 5.98 -2.02
C VAL A 350 -18.34 6.84 -0.74
N ILE A 351 -17.76 6.34 0.36
CA ILE A 351 -17.69 7.09 1.62
C ILE A 351 -16.77 8.30 1.47
N LEU A 352 -15.54 8.07 1.00
CA LEU A 352 -14.52 9.13 0.89
C LEU A 352 -14.97 10.27 -0.03
N LYS A 353 -15.63 9.96 -1.14
CA LYS A 353 -16.21 10.94 -2.08
C LYS A 353 -17.17 11.92 -1.40
N LYS A 354 -18.01 11.43 -0.47
CA LYS A 354 -18.96 12.29 0.29
C LYS A 354 -18.21 13.32 1.14
N PHE A 355 -17.10 12.91 1.78
CA PHE A 355 -16.28 13.78 2.61
C PHE A 355 -15.36 14.67 1.76
N ALA A 356 -14.86 14.16 0.62
CA ALA A 356 -14.12 14.96 -0.35
C ALA A 356 -14.95 16.13 -0.88
N ARG A 357 -16.26 15.93 -1.16
CA ARG A 357 -17.17 17.00 -1.57
C ARG A 357 -17.30 18.09 -0.50
N LYS A 358 -17.49 17.70 0.78
CA LYS A 358 -17.61 18.65 1.89
C LYS A 358 -16.32 19.46 2.06
N LEU A 359 -15.19 18.77 2.00
CA LEU A 359 -13.87 19.43 2.12
C LEU A 359 -13.59 20.35 0.91
N ALA A 360 -13.92 19.92 -0.31
CA ALA A 360 -13.80 20.74 -1.51
C ALA A 360 -14.65 22.02 -1.44
N GLN A 361 -15.84 21.94 -0.82
CA GLN A 361 -16.69 23.10 -0.58
C GLN A 361 -16.05 24.08 0.41
N GLU A 362 -15.49 23.56 1.54
CA GLU A 362 -14.77 24.40 2.52
C GLU A 362 -13.52 25.05 1.91
N LYS A 363 -12.80 24.33 1.05
CA LYS A 363 -11.55 24.80 0.40
C LYS A 363 -11.77 25.62 -0.86
N GLY A 364 -13.02 25.79 -1.34
CA GLY A 364 -13.29 26.47 -2.61
C GLY A 364 -12.83 25.71 -3.84
N MET A 365 -12.71 24.38 -3.79
CA MET A 365 -12.20 23.50 -4.85
C MET A 365 -13.31 22.67 -5.54
N MET A 366 -14.53 23.20 -5.58
CA MET A 366 -15.68 22.49 -6.17
C MET A 366 -15.58 22.29 -7.67
N GLU A 367 -14.90 23.18 -8.38
CA GLU A 367 -14.66 23.02 -9.83
C GLU A 367 -13.76 21.80 -10.11
N GLU A 368 -12.70 21.66 -9.31
CA GLU A 368 -11.81 20.50 -9.41
C GLU A 368 -12.52 19.20 -8.98
N PHE A 369 -13.33 19.25 -7.92
CA PHE A 369 -14.16 18.11 -7.51
C PHE A 369 -15.12 17.66 -8.62
N ALA A 370 -15.75 18.62 -9.32
CA ALA A 370 -16.63 18.32 -10.46
C ALA A 370 -15.89 17.65 -11.63
N LEU A 371 -14.62 18.02 -11.86
CA LEU A 371 -13.77 17.34 -12.83
C LEU A 371 -13.53 15.87 -12.41
N TYR A 372 -13.27 15.60 -11.11
CA TYR A 372 -13.14 14.22 -10.63
C TYR A 372 -14.40 13.41 -10.88
N GLU A 373 -15.60 13.95 -10.59
CA GLU A 373 -16.87 13.27 -10.85
C GLU A 373 -17.09 13.02 -12.35
N LEU A 374 -16.70 13.97 -13.21
CA LEU A 374 -16.80 13.83 -14.65
C LEU A 374 -15.87 12.74 -15.18
N VAL A 375 -14.60 12.73 -14.74
CA VAL A 375 -13.61 11.70 -15.12
C VAL A 375 -14.01 10.33 -14.61
N GLU A 376 -14.55 10.21 -13.41
CA GLU A 376 -15.07 8.95 -12.86
C GLU A 376 -16.16 8.37 -13.76
N ARG A 377 -17.17 9.18 -14.09
CA ARG A 377 -18.29 8.76 -14.93
C ARG A 377 -17.86 8.38 -16.34
N LEU A 378 -17.05 9.21 -16.99
CA LEU A 378 -16.55 8.95 -18.34
C LEU A 378 -15.56 7.79 -18.35
N GLY A 379 -14.64 7.74 -17.40
CA GLY A 379 -13.62 6.69 -17.29
C GLY A 379 -14.23 5.30 -17.13
N SER A 380 -15.27 5.15 -16.31
CA SER A 380 -15.99 3.89 -16.17
C SER A 380 -16.53 3.43 -17.54
N ARG A 381 -17.25 4.28 -18.25
CA ARG A 381 -17.83 3.98 -19.56
C ARG A 381 -16.75 3.65 -20.60
N LEU A 382 -15.74 4.51 -20.76
CA LEU A 382 -14.71 4.36 -21.78
C LEU A 382 -13.84 3.13 -21.59
N VAL A 383 -13.49 2.77 -20.35
CA VAL A 383 -12.72 1.55 -20.05
C VAL A 383 -13.52 0.31 -20.43
N MET A 384 -14.82 0.27 -20.14
CA MET A 384 -15.68 -0.85 -20.52
C MET A 384 -15.81 -1.00 -22.05
N GLU A 385 -16.03 0.09 -22.74
CA GLU A 385 -16.17 0.11 -24.20
C GLU A 385 -14.87 -0.34 -24.91
N GLN A 386 -13.73 0.23 -24.51
CA GLN A 386 -12.45 -0.07 -25.17
C GLN A 386 -12.00 -1.52 -24.94
N ARG A 387 -12.18 -2.04 -23.72
CA ARG A 387 -11.77 -3.39 -23.38
C ARG A 387 -12.82 -4.44 -23.74
N LYS A 388 -13.95 -4.04 -24.33
CA LYS A 388 -15.10 -4.91 -24.64
C LYS A 388 -15.50 -5.77 -23.43
N MET A 389 -15.49 -5.14 -22.25
CA MET A 389 -15.80 -5.82 -20.99
C MET A 389 -17.30 -5.81 -20.75
N PHE A 390 -17.85 -6.99 -20.45
CA PHE A 390 -19.26 -7.13 -19.96
C PHE A 390 -19.36 -6.86 -18.44
N LYS A 391 -18.22 -6.61 -17.78
CA LYS A 391 -18.13 -6.38 -16.34
C LYS A 391 -17.96 -4.89 -16.07
N ASN A 392 -18.74 -4.35 -15.15
CA ASN A 392 -18.62 -2.96 -14.75
C ASN A 392 -17.23 -2.65 -14.16
N VAL A 393 -16.81 -1.41 -14.32
CA VAL A 393 -15.56 -0.87 -13.78
C VAL A 393 -15.92 0.33 -12.92
N CYS A 394 -15.68 0.24 -11.61
CA CYS A 394 -15.89 1.34 -10.68
C CYS A 394 -14.58 2.03 -10.32
N ALA A 395 -14.66 3.26 -9.81
CA ALA A 395 -13.54 3.90 -9.13
C ALA A 395 -13.21 3.16 -7.83
N ASN A 396 -11.93 3.16 -7.45
CA ASN A 396 -11.47 2.63 -6.18
C ASN A 396 -11.07 3.78 -5.23
N VAL A 397 -10.74 3.45 -3.97
CA VAL A 397 -10.43 4.45 -2.95
C VAL A 397 -9.30 5.41 -3.35
N ASP A 398 -8.33 4.95 -4.16
CA ASP A 398 -7.19 5.77 -4.60
C ASP A 398 -7.60 6.90 -5.54
N PHE A 399 -8.77 6.80 -6.18
CA PHE A 399 -9.28 7.82 -7.08
C PHE A 399 -9.48 9.17 -6.37
N TYR A 400 -10.05 9.16 -5.15
CA TYR A 400 -10.29 10.37 -4.36
C TYR A 400 -9.27 10.63 -3.26
N SER A 401 -8.54 9.61 -2.77
CA SER A 401 -7.68 9.76 -1.61
C SER A 401 -6.56 10.79 -1.82
N GLY A 402 -5.92 10.80 -2.99
CA GLY A 402 -4.90 11.78 -3.32
C GLY A 402 -5.44 13.21 -3.40
N PHE A 403 -6.66 13.40 -3.90
CA PHE A 403 -7.34 14.70 -3.91
C PHE A 403 -7.66 15.19 -2.50
N VAL A 404 -8.16 14.30 -1.65
CA VAL A 404 -8.39 14.58 -0.23
C VAL A 404 -7.09 14.99 0.45
N TYR A 405 -6.00 14.27 0.26
CA TYR A 405 -4.70 14.62 0.85
C TYR A 405 -4.17 15.95 0.35
N THR A 406 -4.38 16.27 -0.92
CA THR A 406 -4.03 17.58 -1.50
C THR A 406 -4.81 18.71 -0.82
N MET A 407 -6.12 18.56 -0.63
CA MET A 407 -6.96 19.55 0.08
C MET A 407 -6.58 19.71 1.56
N LEU A 408 -6.09 18.64 2.18
CA LEU A 408 -5.55 18.66 3.55
C LEU A 408 -4.14 19.26 3.64
N GLY A 409 -3.52 19.65 2.51
CA GLY A 409 -2.15 20.16 2.48
C GLY A 409 -1.09 19.10 2.81
N ILE A 410 -1.43 17.82 2.69
CA ILE A 410 -0.48 16.71 2.85
C ILE A 410 0.37 16.63 1.57
N PRO A 411 1.71 16.66 1.68
CA PRO A 411 2.59 16.57 0.51
C PRO A 411 2.59 15.18 -0.12
N LYS A 412 2.86 15.11 -1.42
CA LYS A 412 2.86 13.86 -2.19
C LYS A 412 3.78 12.78 -1.60
N GLU A 413 4.91 13.19 -1.02
CA GLU A 413 5.86 12.29 -0.37
C GLU A 413 5.26 11.53 0.82
N LEU A 414 4.15 12.03 1.39
CA LEU A 414 3.44 11.40 2.50
C LEU A 414 2.18 10.62 2.10
N PHE A 415 1.77 10.58 0.85
CA PHE A 415 0.54 9.87 0.45
C PHE A 415 0.60 8.38 0.77
N THR A 416 1.63 7.68 0.31
CA THR A 416 1.83 6.25 0.65
C THR A 416 2.19 6.04 2.13
N PRO A 417 3.02 6.88 2.78
CA PRO A 417 3.20 6.87 4.24
C PRO A 417 1.91 6.97 5.05
N ILE A 418 0.97 7.85 4.70
CA ILE A 418 -0.35 7.91 5.36
C ILE A 418 -1.12 6.60 5.19
N PHE A 419 -1.04 5.98 4.02
CA PHE A 419 -1.62 4.66 3.81
C PHE A 419 -0.97 3.60 4.71
N ALA A 420 0.35 3.62 4.89
CA ALA A 420 1.04 2.70 5.80
C ALA A 420 0.62 2.91 7.27
N ILE A 421 0.51 4.17 7.71
CA ILE A 421 0.00 4.54 9.04
C ILE A 421 -1.42 3.98 9.24
N ALA A 422 -2.27 4.11 8.24
CA ALA A 422 -3.62 3.58 8.29
C ALA A 422 -3.67 2.05 8.35
N ARG A 423 -2.79 1.36 7.60
CA ARG A 423 -2.83 -0.08 7.38
C ARG A 423 -2.13 -0.91 8.46
N ILE A 424 -1.20 -0.33 9.23
CA ILE A 424 -0.46 -1.10 10.25
C ILE A 424 -1.35 -1.77 11.30
N PRO A 425 -2.52 -1.25 11.71
CA PRO A 425 -3.44 -2.01 12.58
C PRO A 425 -3.94 -3.29 11.93
N GLY A 426 -4.31 -3.25 10.64
CA GLY A 426 -4.71 -4.44 9.89
C GLY A 426 -3.59 -5.48 9.80
N TRP A 427 -2.35 -5.06 9.47
CA TRP A 427 -1.20 -5.97 9.48
C TRP A 427 -0.96 -6.59 10.85
N SER A 428 -1.08 -5.79 11.91
CA SER A 428 -0.90 -6.24 13.30
C SER A 428 -1.96 -7.26 13.70
N ALA A 429 -3.21 -7.01 13.33
CA ALA A 429 -4.32 -7.95 13.59
C ALA A 429 -4.08 -9.28 12.87
N HIS A 430 -3.74 -9.26 11.57
CA HIS A 430 -3.43 -10.48 10.82
C HIS A 430 -2.20 -11.22 11.34
N ARG A 431 -1.17 -10.49 11.82
CA ARG A 431 -0.02 -11.11 12.48
C ARG A 431 -0.41 -11.83 13.76
N LEU A 432 -1.23 -11.19 14.61
CA LEU A 432 -1.74 -11.80 15.84
C LEU A 432 -2.62 -13.01 15.52
N GLU A 433 -3.51 -12.93 14.55
CA GLU A 433 -4.33 -14.06 14.09
C GLU A 433 -3.48 -15.24 13.63
N GLU A 434 -2.43 -15.01 12.82
CA GLU A 434 -1.50 -16.03 12.36
C GLU A 434 -0.77 -16.73 13.52
N ILE A 435 -0.30 -15.96 14.51
CA ILE A 435 0.39 -16.49 15.69
C ILE A 435 -0.55 -17.29 16.59
N LEU A 436 -1.75 -16.79 16.85
CA LEU A 436 -2.74 -17.42 17.73
C LEU A 436 -3.29 -18.73 17.16
N ASN A 437 -3.36 -18.86 15.84
CA ASN A 437 -3.88 -20.03 15.16
C ASN A 437 -2.80 -21.03 14.73
N ALA A 438 -1.56 -20.85 15.19
CA ALA A 438 -0.42 -21.75 14.97
C ALA A 438 -0.27 -22.18 13.51
N GLY A 439 -0.24 -21.22 12.61
CA GLY A 439 -0.11 -21.42 11.16
C GLY A 439 1.12 -22.26 10.80
N LYS A 440 1.02 -23.00 9.70
CA LYS A 440 2.18 -23.65 9.08
C LYS A 440 2.93 -22.62 8.23
N ILE A 441 4.24 -22.81 8.10
CA ILE A 441 5.03 -21.99 7.19
C ILE A 441 4.40 -22.00 5.77
N ILE A 442 4.12 -20.82 5.24
CA ILE A 442 3.53 -20.66 3.91
C ILE A 442 4.60 -20.96 2.85
N ARG A 443 4.42 -22.08 2.17
CA ARG A 443 5.37 -22.59 1.17
C ARG A 443 4.62 -23.10 -0.08
N PRO A 444 4.28 -22.23 -1.02
CA PRO A 444 3.65 -22.66 -2.27
C PRO A 444 4.58 -23.53 -3.11
N ALA A 445 4.02 -24.41 -3.94
CA ALA A 445 4.78 -25.21 -4.90
C ALA A 445 5.18 -24.36 -6.13
N TYR A 446 6.38 -24.64 -6.65
CA TYR A 446 6.87 -24.11 -7.92
C TYR A 446 7.27 -25.27 -8.83
N LYS A 447 6.82 -25.23 -10.09
CA LYS A 447 7.22 -26.21 -11.12
C LYS A 447 8.52 -25.74 -11.77
N TYR A 448 9.54 -26.60 -11.74
CA TYR A 448 10.74 -26.40 -12.54
C TYR A 448 10.44 -26.72 -14.00
N VAL A 449 10.75 -25.79 -14.89
CA VAL A 449 10.49 -25.91 -16.35
C VAL A 449 11.77 -25.81 -17.18
N GLY A 450 12.93 -25.79 -16.53
CA GLY A 450 14.23 -25.88 -17.20
C GLY A 450 14.62 -27.34 -17.48
N HIS A 451 15.72 -27.51 -18.20
CA HIS A 451 16.31 -28.83 -18.45
C HIS A 451 17.39 -29.12 -17.41
N HIS A 452 17.46 -30.37 -16.93
CA HIS A 452 18.61 -30.83 -16.16
C HIS A 452 19.83 -30.90 -17.06
N LYS A 453 20.96 -30.42 -16.59
CA LYS A 453 22.21 -30.32 -17.35
C LYS A 453 23.35 -31.05 -16.63
N GLU A 454 24.25 -31.67 -17.38
CA GLU A 454 25.47 -32.22 -16.81
C GLU A 454 26.40 -31.10 -16.32
N PHE A 455 27.07 -31.33 -15.17
CA PHE A 455 28.03 -30.41 -14.65
C PHE A 455 29.37 -30.56 -15.39
N VAL A 456 29.82 -29.49 -16.06
CA VAL A 456 31.11 -29.42 -16.72
C VAL A 456 32.08 -28.60 -15.84
N VAL A 457 33.28 -29.12 -15.58
CA VAL A 457 34.28 -28.42 -14.80
C VAL A 457 34.79 -27.19 -15.54
N MET A 458 35.22 -26.15 -14.81
CA MET A 458 35.50 -24.84 -15.38
C MET A 458 36.53 -24.86 -16.53
N PRO A 459 37.63 -25.61 -16.49
CA PRO A 459 38.60 -25.63 -17.60
C PRO A 459 38.04 -26.16 -18.92
N ASP A 460 36.99 -26.99 -18.84
CA ASP A 460 36.35 -27.65 -20.00
C ASP A 460 35.13 -26.90 -20.50
N ARG A 461 34.81 -25.73 -19.93
CA ARG A 461 33.67 -24.92 -20.35
C ARG A 461 34.03 -24.08 -21.58
N ASP A 462 33.36 -24.34 -22.68
CA ASP A 462 33.41 -23.51 -23.89
C ASP A 462 32.25 -22.51 -23.89
N PRO A 463 32.48 -21.18 -24.06
CA PRO A 463 31.42 -20.18 -24.16
C PRO A 463 30.43 -20.43 -25.29
N CYS A 464 30.83 -21.19 -26.32
CA CYS A 464 29.99 -21.52 -27.50
C CYS A 464 29.32 -22.89 -27.41
N MET A 465 29.52 -23.65 -26.31
CA MET A 465 28.98 -24.99 -26.16
C MET A 465 27.54 -24.95 -25.63
N GLU A 466 26.59 -25.46 -26.39
CA GLU A 466 25.29 -25.89 -25.84
C GLU A 466 25.54 -27.13 -24.98
N TYR A 467 25.38 -26.98 -23.67
CA TYR A 467 25.54 -28.12 -22.74
C TYR A 467 24.45 -29.16 -23.01
N PRO A 468 24.81 -30.46 -23.20
CA PRO A 468 23.85 -31.51 -23.47
C PRO A 468 22.81 -31.59 -22.34
N CYS A 469 21.53 -31.62 -22.70
CA CYS A 469 20.46 -31.92 -21.75
C CYS A 469 20.55 -33.41 -21.38
N MET A 470 20.36 -33.74 -20.10
CA MET A 470 20.11 -35.12 -19.70
C MET A 470 18.81 -35.59 -20.34
N ASP A 471 18.83 -36.73 -21.04
CA ASP A 471 17.65 -37.25 -21.71
C ASP A 471 16.47 -37.43 -20.74
N GLU A 472 15.26 -37.09 -21.20
CA GLU A 472 14.00 -37.10 -20.44
C GLU A 472 13.53 -38.50 -19.97
N GLU A 473 14.29 -39.58 -20.22
CA GLU A 473 13.86 -40.95 -19.91
C GLU A 473 13.81 -41.28 -18.41
N ASN A 474 14.40 -40.46 -17.52
CA ASN A 474 14.45 -40.74 -16.07
C ASN A 474 13.47 -39.92 -15.21
N ASP A 475 12.70 -39.00 -15.75
CA ASP A 475 11.81 -38.11 -14.95
C ASP A 475 10.38 -38.68 -14.75
N LYS A 476 10.12 -39.95 -15.21
CA LYS A 476 8.80 -40.59 -15.06
C LYS A 476 8.60 -41.32 -13.71
N ASN A 477 9.56 -41.29 -12.79
CA ASN A 477 9.49 -41.99 -11.51
C ASN A 477 9.68 -41.04 -10.33
N GLY A 478 8.85 -40.03 -10.21
CA GLY A 478 8.87 -39.11 -9.05
C GLY A 478 7.50 -38.50 -8.83
N ASP A 479 6.55 -39.32 -8.34
CA ASP A 479 5.33 -38.85 -7.68
C ASP A 479 5.60 -38.49 -6.21
#